data_97712b162d695b9a38651a4fa27734bc
#
_entry.id   97712b162d695b9a38651a4fa27734bc
#
_cell.length_a   1.000
_cell.length_b   1.000
_cell.length_c   1.000
_cell.angle_alpha   90.00
_cell.angle_beta   90.00
_cell.angle_gamma   90.00
#
_symmetry.space_group_name_H-M   'P 1'
#
loop_
_entity.id
_entity.type
_entity.pdbx_description
1 polymer ?
#
loop_
_entity_poly.entity_id
_entity_poly.type
_entity_poly.pdbx_seq_one_letter_code
_entity_poly.pdbx_strand_id
1 'polypeptide(L)'
;LSQNDIETHIEEFRKSIGFAPEELEALKNDDIDKIVPMFAYASKPYITDIAALALRNITRFVTSNYYIGKIEHVNNFEYRAFAGQRCEGDVNSVIGFAVKNDPQAFIDIAKGYSKSDDFQFGLESYDAVGEFINCIDGLFSSALSNENIDIEILPQFAYENQIAKGNAYVLPIYINGCEVSLYIAVDSDVTIGQMPVTRKLAVKAGSVDEGDQHT
;
A
#
# COMPACT_ATOMS: atom_id res chain seq x y z
N LEU A 1 -3.04 -13.84 27.70
CA LEU A 1 -3.30 -12.41 27.95
C LEU A 1 -4.78 -12.16 27.75
N SER A 2 -5.43 -11.43 28.66
CA SER A 2 -6.81 -11.01 28.46
C SER A 2 -6.87 -9.93 27.37
N GLN A 3 -8.03 -9.73 26.75
CA GLN A 3 -8.21 -8.68 25.74
C GLN A 3 -7.85 -7.28 26.29
N ASN A 4 -8.19 -7.03 27.56
CA ASN A 4 -7.81 -5.80 28.25
C ASN A 4 -6.29 -5.61 28.39
N ASP A 5 -5.52 -6.69 28.59
CA ASP A 5 -4.07 -6.61 28.69
C ASP A 5 -3.45 -6.25 27.33
N ILE A 6 -4.00 -6.77 26.22
CA ILE A 6 -3.57 -6.47 24.87
C ILE A 6 -3.85 -5.01 24.54
N GLU A 7 -5.05 -4.51 24.82
CA GLU A 7 -5.42 -3.12 24.61
C GLU A 7 -4.54 -2.15 25.40
N THR A 8 -4.25 -2.48 26.66
CA THR A 8 -3.35 -1.69 27.51
C THR A 8 -1.94 -1.63 26.93
N HIS A 9 -1.40 -2.74 26.46
CA HIS A 9 -0.07 -2.77 25.84
C HIS A 9 -0.02 -1.99 24.53
N ILE A 10 -1.06 -2.06 23.70
CA ILE A 10 -1.16 -1.26 22.48
C ILE A 10 -1.18 0.24 22.82
N GLU A 11 -1.94 0.64 23.82
CA GLU A 11 -2.03 2.04 24.25
C GLU A 11 -0.69 2.54 24.82
N GLU A 12 -0.01 1.75 25.64
CA GLU A 12 1.31 2.07 26.16
C GLU A 12 2.36 2.20 25.05
N PHE A 13 2.33 1.30 24.08
CA PHE A 13 3.19 1.36 22.89
C PHE A 13 2.94 2.64 22.09
N ARG A 14 1.68 2.97 21.80
CA ARG A 14 1.32 4.20 21.06
C ARG A 14 1.77 5.45 21.79
N LYS A 15 1.63 5.51 23.12
CA LYS A 15 2.15 6.60 23.94
C LYS A 15 3.67 6.71 23.87
N SER A 16 4.37 5.55 23.89
CA SER A 16 5.84 5.51 23.83
C SER A 16 6.41 6.03 22.51
N ILE A 17 5.66 5.89 21.40
CA ILE A 17 6.04 6.42 20.08
C ILE A 17 5.48 7.83 19.81
N GLY A 18 4.90 8.48 20.82
CA GLY A 18 4.54 9.89 20.79
C GLY A 18 3.18 10.24 20.20
N PHE A 19 2.21 9.33 20.24
CA PHE A 19 0.84 9.66 19.84
C PHE A 19 0.15 10.61 20.85
N ALA A 20 -0.52 11.63 20.33
CA ALA A 20 -1.30 12.54 21.11
C ALA A 20 -2.60 11.89 21.62
N PRO A 21 -3.23 12.42 22.72
CA PRO A 21 -4.47 11.86 23.25
C PRO A 21 -5.62 11.76 22.23
N GLU A 22 -5.76 12.75 21.35
CA GLU A 22 -6.79 12.78 20.30
C GLU A 22 -6.56 11.68 19.26
N GLU A 23 -5.29 11.40 18.93
CA GLU A 23 -4.90 10.32 18.03
C GLU A 23 -5.24 8.94 18.64
N LEU A 24 -4.99 8.78 19.95
CA LEU A 24 -5.34 7.56 20.68
C LEU A 24 -6.85 7.33 20.72
N GLU A 25 -7.64 8.38 20.92
CA GLU A 25 -9.10 8.28 20.95
C GLU A 25 -9.67 7.91 19.58
N ALA A 26 -9.15 8.48 18.49
CA ALA A 26 -9.54 8.11 17.13
C ALA A 26 -9.26 6.64 16.84
N LEU A 27 -8.11 6.12 17.29
CA LEU A 27 -7.74 4.71 17.10
C LEU A 27 -8.60 3.75 17.91
N LYS A 28 -9.07 4.14 19.09
CA LYS A 28 -9.98 3.33 19.91
C LYS A 28 -11.36 3.13 19.27
N ASN A 29 -11.81 4.12 18.53
CA ASN A 29 -13.15 4.12 17.93
C ASN A 29 -13.20 3.48 16.54
N ASP A 30 -12.07 3.01 16.00
CA ASP A 30 -11.93 2.40 14.67
C ASP A 30 -12.56 3.23 13.53
N ASP A 31 -12.64 4.54 13.72
CA ASP A 31 -13.23 5.47 12.75
C ASP A 31 -12.19 5.84 11.69
N ILE A 32 -12.23 5.14 10.55
CA ILE A 32 -11.28 5.35 9.46
C ILE A 32 -11.29 6.81 8.97
N ASP A 33 -12.44 7.47 8.96
CA ASP A 33 -12.55 8.85 8.51
C ASP A 33 -11.85 9.85 9.45
N LYS A 34 -11.65 9.48 10.71
CA LYS A 34 -10.83 10.23 11.67
C LYS A 34 -9.37 9.79 11.68
N ILE A 35 -9.12 8.49 11.52
CA ILE A 35 -7.77 7.89 11.53
C ILE A 35 -6.96 8.38 10.31
N VAL A 36 -7.55 8.35 9.13
CA VAL A 36 -6.84 8.70 7.88
C VAL A 36 -6.27 10.11 7.89
N PRO A 37 -7.00 11.19 8.27
CA PRO A 37 -6.42 12.53 8.33
C PRO A 37 -5.28 12.69 9.33
N MET A 38 -5.24 11.87 10.39
CA MET A 38 -4.23 11.96 11.44
C MET A 38 -2.98 11.14 11.14
N PHE A 39 -3.15 9.94 10.59
CA PHE A 39 -2.07 8.95 10.46
C PHE A 39 -1.61 8.71 9.04
N ALA A 40 -2.51 8.85 8.08
CA ALA A 40 -2.27 8.54 6.66
C ALA A 40 -2.36 9.77 5.75
N TYR A 41 -2.34 10.99 6.31
CA TYR A 41 -2.38 12.21 5.51
C TYR A 41 -1.04 12.44 4.80
N ALA A 42 -1.11 12.69 3.51
CA ALA A 42 -0.02 13.19 2.71
C ALA A 42 -0.51 14.33 1.81
N SER A 43 0.33 15.34 1.61
CA SER A 43 0.00 16.51 0.75
C SER A 43 -0.01 16.16 -0.74
N LYS A 44 0.64 15.08 -1.14
CA LYS A 44 0.63 14.59 -2.52
C LYS A 44 -0.75 14.01 -2.85
N PRO A 45 -1.36 14.39 -3.99
CA PRO A 45 -2.68 13.89 -4.40
C PRO A 45 -2.77 12.36 -4.39
N TYR A 46 -3.94 11.83 -4.07
CA TYR A 46 -4.33 10.42 -4.06
C TYR A 46 -3.65 9.52 -3.01
N ILE A 47 -2.55 9.92 -2.36
CA ILE A 47 -1.88 9.09 -1.35
C ILE A 47 -2.83 8.79 -0.18
N THR A 48 -3.47 9.82 0.36
CA THR A 48 -4.42 9.69 1.47
C THR A 48 -5.65 8.85 1.06
N ASP A 49 -6.15 9.04 -0.15
CA ASP A 49 -7.31 8.30 -0.67
C ASP A 49 -7.01 6.80 -0.83
N ILE A 50 -5.84 6.47 -1.38
CA ILE A 50 -5.37 5.08 -1.51
C ILE A 50 -5.20 4.44 -0.13
N ALA A 51 -4.60 5.16 0.83
CA ALA A 51 -4.47 4.67 2.20
C ALA A 51 -5.84 4.39 2.83
N ALA A 52 -6.82 5.29 2.65
CA ALA A 52 -8.18 5.09 3.11
C ALA A 52 -8.85 3.85 2.48
N LEU A 53 -8.71 3.69 1.17
CA LEU A 53 -9.22 2.51 0.46
C LEU A 53 -8.60 1.22 1.00
N ALA A 54 -7.28 1.18 1.18
CA ALA A 54 -6.58 0.02 1.72
C ALA A 54 -7.06 -0.34 3.13
N LEU A 55 -7.15 0.64 4.04
CA LEU A 55 -7.60 0.42 5.41
C LEU A 55 -9.05 -0.08 5.48
N ARG A 56 -9.96 0.50 4.70
CA ARG A 56 -11.36 0.03 4.62
C ARG A 56 -11.44 -1.41 4.12
N ASN A 57 -10.61 -1.78 3.15
CA ASN A 57 -10.60 -3.13 2.61
C ASN A 57 -9.92 -4.13 3.55
N ILE A 58 -8.89 -3.74 4.30
CA ILE A 58 -8.34 -4.56 5.38
C ILE A 58 -9.43 -4.85 6.40
N THR A 59 -10.15 -3.84 6.87
CA THR A 59 -11.26 -4.02 7.83
C THR A 59 -12.33 -4.95 7.28
N ARG A 60 -12.69 -4.82 6.00
CA ARG A 60 -13.78 -5.57 5.38
C ARG A 60 -13.40 -7.02 5.08
N PHE A 61 -12.21 -7.27 4.57
CA PHE A 61 -11.83 -8.56 3.99
C PHE A 61 -10.82 -9.35 4.81
N VAL A 62 -9.96 -8.66 5.56
CA VAL A 62 -8.87 -9.31 6.29
C VAL A 62 -9.21 -9.42 7.76
N THR A 63 -9.21 -8.32 8.48
CA THR A 63 -9.50 -8.27 9.92
C THR A 63 -9.85 -6.86 10.35
N SER A 64 -10.68 -6.73 11.39
CA SER A 64 -10.86 -5.47 12.11
C SER A 64 -9.86 -5.29 13.27
N ASN A 65 -9.07 -6.33 13.56
CA ASN A 65 -8.09 -6.30 14.64
C ASN A 65 -6.69 -5.95 14.12
N TYR A 66 -6.49 -4.68 13.84
CA TYR A 66 -5.19 -4.13 13.45
C TYR A 66 -5.02 -2.71 14.01
N TYR A 67 -3.79 -2.23 14.01
CA TYR A 67 -3.48 -0.82 14.28
C TYR A 67 -2.46 -0.31 13.27
N ILE A 68 -2.33 1.01 13.18
CA ILE A 68 -1.45 1.66 12.19
C ILE A 68 -0.45 2.58 12.87
N GLY A 69 0.70 2.76 12.23
CA GLY A 69 1.63 3.84 12.50
C GLY A 69 1.28 5.10 11.72
N LYS A 70 2.18 6.08 11.70
CA LYS A 70 2.05 7.27 10.87
C LYS A 70 2.68 7.01 9.50
N ILE A 71 2.07 7.57 8.45
CA ILE A 71 2.61 7.51 7.10
C ILE A 71 3.93 8.28 7.02
N GLU A 72 4.90 7.72 6.33
CA GLU A 72 6.23 8.28 6.15
C GLU A 72 6.56 8.39 4.67
N HIS A 73 7.26 9.47 4.30
CA HIS A 73 7.85 9.61 2.97
C HIS A 73 9.21 8.91 2.94
N VAL A 74 9.44 8.08 1.92
CA VAL A 74 10.68 7.31 1.74
C VAL A 74 11.24 7.47 0.33
N ASN A 75 12.57 7.39 0.20
CA ASN A 75 13.27 7.36 -1.09
C ASN A 75 13.86 5.98 -1.41
N ASN A 76 14.13 5.21 -0.37
CA ASN A 76 14.56 3.82 -0.45
C ASN A 76 13.80 3.04 0.61
N PHE A 77 13.34 1.85 0.24
CA PHE A 77 12.58 0.98 1.13
C PHE A 77 13.06 -0.46 0.98
N GLU A 78 13.76 -0.95 1.99
CA GLU A 78 14.18 -2.35 2.06
C GLU A 78 13.01 -3.25 2.43
N TYR A 79 12.92 -4.40 1.75
CA TYR A 79 11.90 -5.40 2.04
C TYR A 79 12.43 -6.84 1.87
N ARG A 80 11.88 -7.74 2.66
CA ARG A 80 12.03 -9.19 2.50
C ARG A 80 11.10 -9.72 1.40
N ALA A 81 9.85 -9.26 1.41
CA ALA A 81 8.87 -9.60 0.38
C ALA A 81 8.02 -8.37 0.07
N PHE A 82 7.67 -8.21 -1.20
CA PHE A 82 6.83 -7.16 -1.73
C PHE A 82 5.90 -7.74 -2.78
N ALA A 83 4.60 -7.63 -2.59
CA ALA A 83 3.62 -7.84 -3.65
C ALA A 83 2.97 -6.50 -4.00
N GLY A 84 2.83 -6.21 -5.27
CA GLY A 84 2.35 -4.93 -5.73
C GLY A 84 1.72 -4.97 -7.11
N GLN A 85 1.13 -3.85 -7.47
CA GLN A 85 0.53 -3.63 -8.77
C GLN A 85 0.77 -2.19 -9.20
N ARG A 86 0.90 -1.99 -10.50
CA ARG A 86 1.07 -0.68 -11.11
C ARG A 86 -0.17 -0.32 -11.90
N CYS A 87 -0.59 0.93 -11.78
CA CYS A 87 -1.58 1.53 -12.65
C CYS A 87 -0.94 2.64 -13.47
N GLU A 88 -1.37 2.77 -14.73
CA GLU A 88 -0.87 3.77 -15.68
C GLU A 88 -2.01 4.49 -16.38
N GLY A 89 -1.80 5.74 -16.71
CA GLY A 89 -2.77 6.53 -17.44
C GLY A 89 -2.63 8.01 -17.14
N ASP A 90 -3.71 8.67 -16.86
CA ASP A 90 -3.72 10.08 -16.46
C ASP A 90 -3.04 10.26 -15.09
N VAL A 91 -3.14 9.26 -14.23
CA VAL A 91 -2.41 9.12 -12.98
C VAL A 91 -1.63 7.81 -13.01
N ASN A 92 -0.34 7.85 -12.65
CA ASN A 92 0.45 6.63 -12.48
C ASN A 92 0.57 6.31 -11.00
N SER A 93 0.34 5.06 -10.61
CA SER A 93 0.49 4.64 -9.22
C SER A 93 1.14 3.27 -9.09
N VAL A 94 1.77 3.04 -7.96
CA VAL A 94 2.18 1.72 -7.49
C VAL A 94 1.62 1.54 -6.09
N ILE A 95 0.83 0.51 -5.90
CA ILE A 95 0.29 0.12 -4.61
C ILE A 95 0.81 -1.27 -4.28
N GLY A 96 1.27 -1.48 -3.06
CA GLY A 96 1.76 -2.78 -2.65
C GLY A 96 1.78 -2.95 -1.14
N PHE A 97 1.87 -4.22 -0.74
CA PHE A 97 2.17 -4.60 0.63
C PHE A 97 3.56 -5.23 0.69
N ALA A 98 4.29 -4.88 1.71
CA ALA A 98 5.64 -5.38 1.92
C ALA A 98 5.90 -5.74 3.38
N VAL A 99 6.73 -6.73 3.61
CA VAL A 99 7.24 -7.10 4.94
C VAL A 99 8.75 -6.95 4.97
N LYS A 100 9.28 -6.43 6.08
CA LYS A 100 10.73 -6.28 6.28
C LYS A 100 11.37 -7.53 6.86
N ASN A 101 10.77 -8.12 7.86
CA ASN A 101 11.34 -9.23 8.62
C ASN A 101 10.40 -10.42 8.73
N ASP A 102 9.31 -10.27 9.48
CA ASP A 102 8.34 -11.33 9.74
C ASP A 102 7.28 -11.36 8.64
N PRO A 103 7.11 -12.49 7.92
CA PRO A 103 6.11 -12.60 6.88
C PRO A 103 4.69 -12.85 7.41
N GLN A 104 4.48 -12.97 8.72
CA GLN A 104 3.19 -13.41 9.28
C GLN A 104 2.05 -12.47 8.88
N ALA A 105 2.24 -11.15 8.92
CA ALA A 105 1.20 -10.21 8.50
C ALA A 105 0.80 -10.37 7.03
N PHE A 106 1.74 -10.75 6.17
CA PHE A 106 1.50 -11.05 4.76
C PHE A 106 0.63 -12.30 4.60
N ILE A 107 0.93 -13.35 5.39
CA ILE A 107 0.14 -14.58 5.45
C ILE A 107 -1.27 -14.27 5.99
N ASP A 108 -1.39 -13.43 7.00
CA ASP A 108 -2.67 -13.05 7.60
C ASP A 108 -3.56 -12.27 6.60
N ILE A 109 -2.98 -11.42 5.75
CA ILE A 109 -3.69 -10.79 4.65
C ILE A 109 -4.21 -11.86 3.67
N ALA A 110 -3.35 -12.78 3.25
CA ALA A 110 -3.72 -13.86 2.32
C ALA A 110 -4.87 -14.70 2.87
N LYS A 111 -4.78 -15.14 4.12
CA LYS A 111 -5.82 -15.92 4.81
C LYS A 111 -7.13 -15.15 4.92
N GLY A 112 -7.06 -13.92 5.39
CA GLY A 112 -8.25 -13.09 5.59
C GLY A 112 -8.99 -12.80 4.30
N TYR A 113 -8.27 -12.41 3.25
CA TYR A 113 -8.85 -12.12 1.94
C TYR A 113 -9.43 -13.36 1.26
N SER A 114 -8.69 -14.46 1.23
CA SER A 114 -9.11 -15.70 0.58
C SER A 114 -10.11 -16.54 1.40
N LYS A 115 -10.36 -16.16 2.66
CA LYS A 115 -11.21 -16.93 3.59
C LYS A 115 -10.76 -18.39 3.76
N SER A 116 -9.45 -18.60 3.75
CA SER A 116 -8.81 -19.90 3.92
C SER A 116 -7.67 -19.81 4.92
N ASP A 117 -7.56 -20.80 5.79
CA ASP A 117 -6.46 -20.86 6.78
C ASP A 117 -5.22 -21.58 6.26
N ASP A 118 -5.27 -22.12 5.04
CA ASP A 118 -4.23 -22.97 4.48
C ASP A 118 -3.25 -22.18 3.59
N PHE A 119 -2.61 -21.16 4.18
CA PHE A 119 -1.56 -20.39 3.50
C PHE A 119 -0.23 -20.49 4.23
N GLN A 120 0.83 -20.71 3.46
CA GLN A 120 2.21 -20.58 3.89
C GLN A 120 2.85 -19.39 3.15
N PHE A 121 3.95 -18.87 3.71
CA PHE A 121 4.72 -17.84 3.04
C PHE A 121 5.35 -18.40 1.76
N GLY A 122 5.10 -17.75 0.63
CA GLY A 122 5.56 -18.13 -0.68
C GLY A 122 4.60 -17.73 -1.80
N LEU A 123 4.68 -18.40 -2.93
CA LEU A 123 3.96 -18.03 -4.16
C LEU A 123 2.44 -17.86 -3.94
N GLU A 124 1.80 -18.81 -3.26
CA GLU A 124 0.35 -18.75 -3.02
C GLU A 124 -0.06 -17.53 -2.17
N SER A 125 0.74 -17.18 -1.16
CA SER A 125 0.47 -15.97 -0.37
C SER A 125 0.74 -14.70 -1.18
N TYR A 126 1.70 -14.70 -2.08
CA TYR A 126 1.93 -13.57 -2.99
C TYR A 126 0.77 -13.37 -3.95
N ASP A 127 0.27 -14.43 -4.53
CA ASP A 127 -0.89 -14.38 -5.43
C ASP A 127 -2.13 -13.86 -4.69
N ALA A 128 -2.41 -14.36 -3.49
CA ALA A 128 -3.56 -13.92 -2.69
C ALA A 128 -3.44 -12.44 -2.26
N VAL A 129 -2.25 -11.99 -1.85
CA VAL A 129 -2.01 -10.57 -1.54
C VAL A 129 -2.10 -9.73 -2.81
N GLY A 130 -1.59 -10.22 -3.93
CA GLY A 130 -1.73 -9.58 -5.24
C GLY A 130 -3.20 -9.37 -5.64
N GLU A 131 -4.04 -10.38 -5.49
CA GLU A 131 -5.48 -10.28 -5.74
C GLU A 131 -6.16 -9.26 -4.81
N PHE A 132 -5.73 -9.20 -3.55
CA PHE A 132 -6.22 -8.18 -2.62
C PHE A 132 -5.82 -6.76 -3.07
N ILE A 133 -4.59 -6.57 -3.54
CA ILE A 133 -4.13 -5.30 -4.11
C ILE A 133 -4.94 -4.95 -5.37
N ASN A 134 -5.18 -5.92 -6.25
CA ASN A 134 -5.99 -5.74 -7.45
C ASN A 134 -7.42 -5.27 -7.13
N CYS A 135 -8.00 -5.73 -6.03
CA CYS A 135 -9.27 -5.22 -5.52
C CYS A 135 -9.18 -3.73 -5.13
N ILE A 136 -8.12 -3.32 -4.44
CA ILE A 136 -7.88 -1.91 -4.05
C ILE A 136 -7.68 -1.04 -5.28
N ASP A 137 -6.86 -1.47 -6.24
CA ASP A 137 -6.62 -0.76 -7.51
C ASP A 137 -7.88 -0.63 -8.35
N GLY A 138 -8.72 -1.66 -8.38
CA GLY A 138 -10.02 -1.60 -9.05
C GLY A 138 -10.96 -0.55 -8.46
N LEU A 139 -10.99 -0.43 -7.13
CA LEU A 139 -11.76 0.60 -6.43
C LEU A 139 -11.18 2.00 -6.66
N PHE A 140 -9.86 2.13 -6.67
CA PHE A 140 -9.18 3.38 -6.97
C PHE A 140 -9.45 3.82 -8.41
N SER A 141 -9.30 2.93 -9.38
CA SER A 141 -9.65 3.17 -10.79
C SER A 141 -11.10 3.63 -10.96
N SER A 142 -12.03 2.97 -10.27
CA SER A 142 -13.45 3.35 -10.31
C SER A 142 -13.70 4.74 -9.72
N ALA A 143 -13.01 5.10 -8.65
CA ALA A 143 -13.10 6.43 -8.05
C ALA A 143 -12.58 7.51 -9.02
N LEU A 144 -11.43 7.28 -9.66
CA LEU A 144 -10.85 8.19 -10.65
C LEU A 144 -11.71 8.35 -11.89
N SER A 145 -12.31 7.26 -12.36
CA SER A 145 -13.22 7.27 -13.54
C SER A 145 -14.46 8.16 -13.31
N ASN A 146 -14.94 8.26 -12.07
CA ASN A 146 -16.02 9.19 -11.72
C ASN A 146 -15.60 10.67 -11.86
N GLU A 147 -14.30 10.94 -11.86
CA GLU A 147 -13.71 12.28 -12.08
C GLU A 147 -13.22 12.48 -13.53
N ASN A 148 -13.54 11.55 -14.45
CA ASN A 148 -13.07 11.49 -15.83
C ASN A 148 -11.55 11.34 -15.95
N ILE A 149 -10.95 10.61 -15.02
CA ILE A 149 -9.52 10.26 -15.01
C ILE A 149 -9.42 8.76 -15.35
N ASP A 150 -8.71 8.44 -16.42
CA ASP A 150 -8.57 7.06 -16.89
C ASP A 150 -7.21 6.48 -16.52
N ILE A 151 -7.23 5.28 -15.93
CA ILE A 151 -6.04 4.48 -15.64
C ILE A 151 -6.23 3.04 -16.10
N GLU A 152 -5.14 2.41 -16.50
CA GLU A 152 -5.04 0.98 -16.81
C GLU A 152 -4.32 0.26 -15.68
N ILE A 153 -4.90 -0.83 -15.18
CA ILE A 153 -4.29 -1.67 -14.16
C ILE A 153 -3.39 -2.69 -14.87
N LEU A 154 -2.11 -2.72 -14.53
CA LEU A 154 -1.13 -3.64 -15.10
C LEU A 154 -1.07 -4.96 -14.31
N PRO A 155 -0.39 -6.01 -14.84
CA PRO A 155 -0.20 -7.25 -14.11
C PRO A 155 0.47 -7.05 -12.76
N GLN A 156 0.06 -7.86 -11.78
CA GLN A 156 0.64 -7.94 -10.46
C GLN A 156 2.09 -8.41 -10.53
N PHE A 157 2.90 -8.03 -9.54
CA PHE A 157 4.27 -8.49 -9.38
C PHE A 157 4.58 -8.80 -7.91
N ALA A 158 5.54 -9.70 -7.69
CA ALA A 158 6.10 -9.97 -6.38
C ALA A 158 7.62 -10.14 -6.47
N TYR A 159 8.33 -9.57 -5.50
CA TYR A 159 9.79 -9.64 -5.41
C TYR A 159 10.22 -9.88 -3.97
N GLU A 160 11.38 -10.49 -3.80
CA GLU A 160 11.97 -10.79 -2.51
C GLU A 160 13.37 -10.16 -2.36
N ASN A 161 13.68 -9.79 -1.11
CA ASN A 161 15.02 -9.39 -0.67
C ASN A 161 15.68 -8.30 -1.54
N GLN A 162 14.95 -7.21 -1.77
CA GLN A 162 15.42 -6.10 -2.59
C GLN A 162 15.12 -4.75 -1.92
N ILE A 163 15.46 -3.68 -2.62
CA ILE A 163 15.21 -2.30 -2.22
C ILE A 163 14.33 -1.65 -3.28
N ALA A 164 13.16 -1.16 -2.88
CA ALA A 164 12.39 -0.24 -3.70
C ALA A 164 13.06 1.14 -3.67
N LYS A 165 13.30 1.72 -4.85
CA LYS A 165 13.97 3.02 -5.02
C LYS A 165 13.01 4.03 -5.61
N GLY A 166 13.14 5.27 -5.19
CA GLY A 166 12.32 6.40 -5.64
C GLY A 166 11.34 6.89 -4.58
N ASN A 167 10.73 8.03 -4.84
CA ASN A 167 9.85 8.71 -3.89
C ASN A 167 8.53 7.96 -3.71
N ALA A 168 8.27 7.50 -2.50
CA ALA A 168 7.05 6.80 -2.12
C ALA A 168 6.63 7.16 -0.69
N TYR A 169 5.45 6.70 -0.33
CA TYR A 169 4.90 6.79 1.02
C TYR A 169 4.68 5.39 1.57
N VAL A 170 4.96 5.21 2.84
CA VAL A 170 4.81 3.93 3.52
C VAL A 170 3.98 4.14 4.78
N LEU A 171 2.90 3.38 4.89
CA LEU A 171 2.06 3.32 6.08
C LEU A 171 2.28 1.98 6.78
N PRO A 172 2.88 1.98 7.99
CA PRO A 172 3.00 0.76 8.77
C PRO A 172 1.63 0.31 9.28
N ILE A 173 1.31 -0.95 9.07
CA ILE A 173 0.07 -1.60 9.53
C ILE A 173 0.47 -2.83 10.32
N TYR A 174 -0.12 -3.01 11.50
CA TYR A 174 0.18 -4.11 12.40
C TYR A 174 -1.03 -5.01 12.53
N ILE A 175 -0.95 -6.20 11.93
CA ILE A 175 -1.99 -7.23 11.96
C ILE A 175 -1.53 -8.32 12.92
N ASN A 176 -2.31 -8.60 13.96
CA ASN A 176 -1.96 -9.56 15.01
C ASN A 176 -0.56 -9.32 15.62
N GLY A 177 -0.15 -8.05 15.71
CA GLY A 177 1.16 -7.64 16.22
C GLY A 177 2.33 -7.75 15.26
N CYS A 178 2.11 -8.20 14.02
CA CYS A 178 3.13 -8.30 12.97
C CYS A 178 2.99 -7.15 11.98
N GLU A 179 4.10 -6.52 11.63
CA GLU A 179 4.12 -5.36 10.72
C GLU A 179 4.04 -5.79 9.25
N VAL A 180 3.16 -5.14 8.51
CA VAL A 180 3.17 -5.05 7.06
C VAL A 180 3.14 -3.58 6.67
N SER A 181 3.88 -3.20 5.64
CA SER A 181 3.93 -1.84 5.13
C SER A 181 3.06 -1.70 3.89
N LEU A 182 2.09 -0.80 3.92
CA LEU A 182 1.41 -0.35 2.71
C LEU A 182 2.31 0.66 2.01
N TYR A 183 2.79 0.30 0.82
CA TYR A 183 3.64 1.13 -0.03
C TYR A 183 2.79 1.81 -1.10
N ILE A 184 2.92 3.13 -1.23
CA ILE A 184 2.15 3.94 -2.18
C ILE A 184 3.09 4.91 -2.90
N ALA A 185 3.17 4.81 -4.21
CA ALA A 185 3.81 5.80 -5.06
C ALA A 185 2.79 6.33 -6.06
N VAL A 186 2.73 7.64 -6.27
CA VAL A 186 1.84 8.30 -7.24
C VAL A 186 2.65 9.29 -8.03
N ASP A 187 2.57 9.24 -9.35
CA ASP A 187 3.30 10.11 -10.29
C ASP A 187 4.77 10.31 -9.89
N SER A 188 5.41 9.20 -9.54
CA SER A 188 6.80 9.11 -9.11
C SER A 188 7.53 8.02 -9.87
N ASP A 189 8.78 8.29 -10.22
CA ASP A 189 9.66 7.26 -10.78
C ASP A 189 10.15 6.36 -9.65
N VAL A 190 9.56 5.17 -9.56
CA VAL A 190 9.96 4.15 -8.58
C VAL A 190 10.40 2.89 -9.31
N THR A 191 11.40 2.22 -8.76
CA THR A 191 11.92 0.94 -9.25
C THR A 191 11.78 -0.11 -8.16
N ILE A 192 11.01 -1.17 -8.45
CA ILE A 192 10.81 -2.31 -7.57
C ILE A 192 11.06 -3.56 -8.42
N GLY A 193 12.20 -4.21 -8.20
CA GLY A 193 12.58 -5.36 -9.01
C GLY A 193 12.53 -5.05 -10.52
N GLN A 194 11.87 -5.94 -11.27
CA GLN A 194 11.66 -5.80 -12.73
C GLN A 194 10.18 -5.52 -13.04
N MET A 195 9.55 -4.61 -12.30
CA MET A 195 8.17 -4.24 -12.56
C MET A 195 7.97 -3.72 -13.99
N PRO A 196 6.75 -3.85 -14.56
CA PRO A 196 6.45 -3.40 -15.93
C PRO A 196 6.84 -1.93 -16.17
N VAL A 197 7.36 -1.63 -17.37
CA VAL A 197 7.71 -0.27 -17.80
C VAL A 197 6.46 0.49 -18.21
N THR A 198 6.39 1.77 -17.88
CA THR A 198 5.23 2.61 -18.21
C THR A 198 5.14 2.92 -19.72
N ARG A 199 3.92 2.94 -20.27
CA ARG A 199 3.68 3.35 -21.66
C ARG A 199 4.11 4.81 -21.92
N LYS A 200 3.97 5.71 -20.94
CA LYS A 200 4.38 7.11 -21.06
C LYS A 200 5.88 7.26 -21.30
N LEU A 201 6.71 6.40 -20.70
CA LEU A 201 8.15 6.39 -20.96
C LEU A 201 8.48 5.92 -22.38
N ALA A 202 7.75 4.93 -22.90
CA ALA A 202 7.91 4.43 -24.26
C ALA A 202 7.55 5.50 -25.31
N VAL A 203 6.49 6.28 -25.10
CA VAL A 203 6.08 7.38 -26.01
C VAL A 203 7.10 8.51 -26.01
N LYS A 204 7.67 8.88 -24.86
CA LYS A 204 8.72 9.91 -24.80
C LYS A 204 10.03 9.49 -25.46
N ALA A 205 10.37 8.20 -25.45
CA ALA A 205 11.55 7.68 -26.15
C ALA A 205 11.39 7.63 -27.67
N GLY A 206 10.15 7.63 -28.18
CA GLY A 206 9.86 7.62 -29.62
C GLY A 206 9.68 8.99 -30.27
N SER A 207 9.70 10.08 -29.51
CA SER A 207 9.55 11.47 -30.03
C SER A 207 10.86 12.20 -30.23
N VAL A 208 11.92 11.51 -30.73
CA VAL A 208 13.11 12.18 -31.23
C VAL A 208 12.98 12.34 -32.73
N ASP A 209 12.70 13.57 -33.13
CA ASP A 209 12.97 14.23 -34.39
C ASP A 209 12.76 13.47 -35.72
N GLU A 210 11.58 13.67 -36.31
CA GLU A 210 11.53 13.93 -37.75
C GLU A 210 11.15 15.41 -37.94
N GLY A 211 12.13 16.27 -37.74
CA GLY A 211 12.09 17.69 -38.04
C GLY A 211 13.07 18.02 -39.13
N ASP A 212 12.52 18.25 -40.33
CA ASP A 212 13.03 19.13 -41.37
C ASP A 212 14.36 18.79 -42.10
N GLN A 213 14.21 18.17 -43.26
CA GLN A 213 15.06 18.44 -44.39
C GLN A 213 14.19 18.62 -45.66
N HIS A 214 13.73 19.85 -45.87
CA HIS A 214 13.40 20.33 -47.21
C HIS A 214 13.96 21.75 -47.37
N THR A 215 15.06 21.82 -48.01
CA THR A 215 15.44 22.78 -49.09
C THR A 215 16.74 22.34 -49.72
#